data_c227d86d8abbc18fcb20baaf12b8a6d5
#
_entry.id   c227d86d8abbc18fcb20baaf12b8a6d5
#
_cell.length_a   1.000
_cell.length_b   1.000
_cell.length_c   1.000
_cell.angle_alpha   90.00
_cell.angle_beta   90.00
_cell.angle_gamma   90.00
#
_symmetry.space_group_name_H-M   'P 1'
#
loop_
_entity.id
_entity.type
_entity.pdbx_description
1 polymer ?
#
loop_
_entity_poly.entity_id
_entity_poly.type
_entity_poly.pdbx_seq_one_letter_code
_entity_poly.pdbx_strand_id
1 'polypeptide(L)'
;MPTTWNNLLNLFFPNLCKICKRPLVEGEEQICLKCLCDLPHTGYHQQANNPVEQLFIGKNRIEYATAYLRYEKGGKVQSLIHSLKYHDNKELGYLLGRQIARELQADHSPICTVDLLIPVPLHPRKKRQRGYNQSEWIASGIRSIWDIPIDTQSLARTTHTSTQTRKAIYDRWLNVCSIFNVIHPESLKNKHILLIDDVITTGATISAC
;
A
#
# COMPACT_ATOMS: atom_id res chain seq x y z
N MET A 1 -30.23 -6.42 -9.53
CA MET A 1 -30.65 -6.10 -10.92
C MET A 1 -30.08 -4.73 -11.27
N PRO A 2 -29.19 -4.58 -12.22
CA PRO A 2 -28.76 -3.26 -12.68
C PRO A 2 -29.96 -2.60 -13.35
N THR A 3 -30.33 -1.43 -12.85
CA THR A 3 -31.46 -0.67 -13.41
C THR A 3 -31.08 -0.19 -14.81
N THR A 4 -32.04 -0.23 -15.73
CA THR A 4 -31.91 0.26 -17.14
C THR A 4 -31.30 1.67 -17.24
N TRP A 5 -31.45 2.49 -16.22
CA TRP A 5 -30.81 3.81 -16.09
C TRP A 5 -29.28 3.77 -15.98
N ASN A 6 -28.72 2.82 -15.25
CA ASN A 6 -27.26 2.68 -15.14
C ASN A 6 -26.64 2.26 -16.49
N ASN A 7 -27.35 1.45 -17.27
CA ASN A 7 -26.87 1.05 -18.60
C ASN A 7 -26.90 2.22 -19.59
N LEU A 8 -27.91 3.09 -19.50
CA LEU A 8 -27.98 4.30 -20.34
C LEU A 8 -26.91 5.33 -19.96
N LEU A 9 -26.67 5.55 -18.67
CA LEU A 9 -25.59 6.43 -18.19
C LEU A 9 -24.21 5.90 -18.56
N ASN A 10 -23.98 4.59 -18.49
CA ASN A 10 -22.72 3.98 -18.91
C ASN A 10 -22.45 4.09 -20.42
N LEU A 11 -23.49 4.29 -21.24
CA LEU A 11 -23.31 4.53 -22.68
C LEU A 11 -22.66 5.90 -22.95
N PHE A 12 -23.02 6.93 -22.18
CA PHE A 12 -22.50 8.29 -22.34
C PHE A 12 -21.30 8.57 -21.42
N PHE A 13 -21.22 7.92 -20.26
CA PHE A 13 -20.16 8.10 -19.25
C PHE A 13 -19.62 6.74 -18.80
N PRO A 14 -18.93 5.99 -19.67
CA PRO A 14 -18.44 4.68 -19.31
C PRO A 14 -17.35 4.76 -18.23
N ASN A 15 -17.38 3.80 -17.31
CA ASN A 15 -16.25 3.60 -16.41
C ASN A 15 -15.03 3.16 -17.22
N LEU A 16 -13.93 3.90 -17.11
CA LEU A 16 -12.73 3.63 -17.88
C LEU A 16 -11.67 2.93 -17.07
N CYS A 17 -10.99 1.96 -17.66
CA CYS A 17 -9.80 1.32 -17.11
C CYS A 17 -8.74 2.38 -16.77
N LYS A 18 -8.23 2.33 -15.53
CA LYS A 18 -7.26 3.32 -15.03
C LYS A 18 -5.90 3.25 -15.74
N ILE A 19 -5.63 2.16 -16.48
CA ILE A 19 -4.40 1.97 -17.24
C ILE A 19 -4.61 2.34 -18.72
N CYS A 20 -5.42 1.58 -19.47
CA CYS A 20 -5.53 1.70 -20.92
C CYS A 20 -6.69 2.58 -21.39
N LYS A 21 -7.49 3.12 -20.48
CA LYS A 21 -8.63 4.02 -20.76
C LYS A 21 -9.77 3.40 -21.60
N ARG A 22 -9.74 2.09 -21.89
CA ARG A 22 -10.90 1.44 -22.53
C ARG A 22 -12.09 1.39 -21.56
N PRO A 23 -13.32 1.40 -22.05
CA PRO A 23 -14.50 1.13 -21.22
C PRO A 23 -14.37 -0.22 -20.51
N LEU A 24 -14.76 -0.25 -19.24
CA LEU A 24 -14.84 -1.47 -18.43
C LEU A 24 -16.13 -2.20 -18.78
N VAL A 25 -16.05 -3.53 -18.83
CA VAL A 25 -17.22 -4.40 -19.02
C VAL A 25 -17.73 -4.92 -17.68
N GLU A 26 -18.87 -5.58 -17.68
CA GLU A 26 -19.46 -6.19 -16.47
C GLU A 26 -18.45 -7.15 -15.81
N GLY A 27 -18.29 -7.03 -14.48
CA GLY A 27 -17.30 -7.77 -13.71
C GLY A 27 -15.90 -7.14 -13.65
N GLU A 28 -15.61 -6.11 -14.46
CA GLU A 28 -14.39 -5.30 -14.33
C GLU A 28 -14.65 -4.09 -13.44
N GLU A 29 -13.75 -3.81 -12.47
CA GLU A 29 -13.92 -2.70 -11.53
C GLU A 29 -13.10 -1.48 -11.98
N GLN A 30 -11.86 -1.31 -11.48
CA GLN A 30 -10.99 -0.16 -11.75
C GLN A 30 -10.01 -0.41 -12.90
N ILE A 31 -9.70 -1.67 -13.14
CA ILE A 31 -8.73 -2.16 -14.12
C ILE A 31 -9.39 -3.24 -14.96
N CYS A 32 -9.22 -3.19 -16.27
CA CYS A 32 -9.72 -4.25 -17.13
C CYS A 32 -8.91 -5.55 -16.97
N LEU A 33 -9.54 -6.69 -17.22
CA LEU A 33 -8.91 -8.00 -17.06
C LEU A 33 -7.59 -8.11 -17.83
N LYS A 34 -7.53 -7.65 -19.08
CA LYS A 34 -6.29 -7.63 -19.87
C LYS A 34 -5.18 -6.85 -19.17
N CYS A 35 -5.46 -5.63 -18.67
CA CYS A 35 -4.45 -4.84 -17.98
C CYS A 35 -4.06 -5.47 -16.64
N LEU A 36 -4.99 -6.09 -15.94
CA LEU A 36 -4.73 -6.77 -14.67
C LEU A 36 -3.78 -7.95 -14.87
N CYS A 37 -4.03 -8.80 -15.86
CA CYS A 37 -3.15 -9.93 -16.18
C CYS A 37 -1.77 -9.50 -16.69
N ASP A 38 -1.69 -8.33 -17.36
CA ASP A 38 -0.44 -7.80 -17.91
C ASP A 38 0.34 -6.92 -16.89
N LEU A 39 -0.03 -6.90 -15.61
CA LEU A 39 0.74 -6.18 -14.59
C LEU A 39 2.09 -6.87 -14.35
N PRO A 40 3.16 -6.08 -14.11
CA PRO A 40 4.49 -6.64 -13.86
C PRO A 40 4.59 -7.15 -12.40
N HIS A 41 4.00 -8.31 -12.13
CA HIS A 41 4.11 -8.99 -10.84
C HIS A 41 5.54 -9.33 -10.51
N THR A 42 5.95 -9.21 -9.26
CA THR A 42 7.32 -9.50 -8.84
C THR A 42 7.53 -10.97 -8.47
N GLY A 43 6.52 -11.61 -7.89
CA GLY A 43 6.64 -12.94 -7.30
C GLY A 43 7.65 -13.02 -6.14
N TYR A 44 8.06 -11.89 -5.55
CA TYR A 44 9.09 -11.85 -4.51
C TYR A 44 8.71 -12.59 -3.24
N HIS A 45 7.43 -12.71 -2.92
CA HIS A 45 6.95 -13.48 -1.77
C HIS A 45 7.25 -14.99 -1.86
N GLN A 46 7.61 -15.49 -3.04
CA GLN A 46 8.04 -16.89 -3.27
C GLN A 46 9.57 -17.05 -3.21
N GLN A 47 10.32 -15.96 -3.02
CA GLN A 47 11.78 -15.93 -3.10
C GLN A 47 12.38 -15.53 -1.76
N ALA A 48 13.15 -16.41 -1.14
CA ALA A 48 13.95 -16.03 0.02
C ALA A 48 15.08 -15.07 -0.40
N ASN A 49 15.39 -14.12 0.48
CA ASN A 49 16.38 -13.06 0.23
C ASN A 49 16.08 -12.23 -1.04
N ASN A 50 14.81 -11.98 -1.30
CA ASN A 50 14.38 -11.19 -2.43
C ASN A 50 14.90 -9.73 -2.34
N PRO A 51 14.85 -8.95 -3.45
CA PRO A 51 15.38 -7.58 -3.47
C PRO A 51 14.75 -6.64 -2.44
N VAL A 52 13.53 -6.90 -1.97
CA VAL A 52 12.88 -6.07 -0.95
C VAL A 52 13.42 -6.40 0.44
N GLU A 53 13.60 -7.67 0.77
CA GLU A 53 14.21 -8.11 2.03
C GLU A 53 15.64 -7.58 2.18
N GLN A 54 16.40 -7.56 1.08
CA GLN A 54 17.77 -7.04 1.06
C GLN A 54 17.88 -5.56 1.47
N LEU A 55 16.84 -4.76 1.29
CA LEU A 55 16.81 -3.36 1.74
C LEU A 55 16.96 -3.20 3.25
N PHE A 56 16.64 -4.25 4.02
CA PHE A 56 16.57 -4.22 5.48
C PHE A 56 17.74 -4.95 6.17
N ILE A 57 18.59 -5.65 5.43
CA ILE A 57 19.74 -6.37 5.98
C ILE A 57 20.65 -5.38 6.71
N GLY A 58 20.96 -5.72 7.98
CA GLY A 58 21.81 -4.89 8.85
C GLY A 58 21.15 -3.62 9.39
N LYS A 59 19.87 -3.38 9.08
CA LYS A 59 19.11 -2.20 9.56
C LYS A 59 17.99 -2.59 10.53
N ASN A 60 17.12 -3.49 10.13
CA ASN A 60 15.94 -3.90 10.87
C ASN A 60 15.80 -5.43 10.82
N ARG A 61 15.26 -6.02 11.89
CA ARG A 61 14.87 -7.41 11.89
C ARG A 61 13.47 -7.52 11.31
N ILE A 62 13.38 -7.96 10.06
CA ILE A 62 12.13 -8.22 9.33
C ILE A 62 12.15 -9.70 8.93
N GLU A 63 11.06 -10.43 9.16
CA GLU A 63 10.97 -11.84 8.79
C GLU A 63 10.73 -12.02 7.30
N TYR A 64 9.77 -11.25 6.76
CA TYR A 64 9.40 -11.29 5.36
C TYR A 64 9.18 -9.88 4.83
N ALA A 65 9.59 -9.64 3.60
CA ALA A 65 9.25 -8.43 2.89
C ALA A 65 9.01 -8.75 1.41
N THR A 66 8.02 -8.09 0.82
CA THR A 66 7.67 -8.28 -0.59
C THR A 66 7.16 -7.00 -1.22
N ALA A 67 7.12 -6.96 -2.54
CA ALA A 67 6.42 -5.96 -3.32
C ALA A 67 5.55 -6.65 -4.36
N TYR A 68 4.30 -6.25 -4.48
CA TYR A 68 3.35 -6.87 -5.40
C TYR A 68 3.71 -6.63 -6.87
N LEU A 69 4.00 -5.36 -7.22
CA LEU A 69 4.28 -4.93 -8.58
C LEU A 69 5.64 -4.25 -8.71
N ARG A 70 6.30 -4.46 -9.83
CA ARG A 70 7.53 -3.73 -10.19
C ARG A 70 7.17 -2.36 -10.77
N TYR A 71 7.80 -1.32 -10.23
CA TYR A 71 7.67 0.02 -10.77
C TYR A 71 8.64 0.24 -11.94
N GLU A 72 8.09 0.74 -13.06
CA GLU A 72 8.85 1.21 -14.20
C GLU A 72 8.37 2.61 -14.59
N LYS A 73 9.31 3.51 -14.88
CA LYS A 73 8.98 4.87 -15.32
C LYS A 73 8.30 4.81 -16.69
N GLY A 74 7.16 5.48 -16.84
CA GLY A 74 6.32 5.42 -18.04
C GLY A 74 5.44 4.16 -18.12
N GLY A 75 5.60 3.19 -17.21
CA GLY A 75 4.85 1.94 -17.22
C GLY A 75 3.45 2.02 -16.61
N LYS A 76 2.73 0.89 -16.68
CA LYS A 76 1.35 0.73 -16.16
C LYS A 76 1.24 1.04 -14.67
N VAL A 77 2.23 0.61 -13.88
CA VAL A 77 2.25 0.80 -12.42
C VAL A 77 2.35 2.28 -12.05
N GLN A 78 3.09 3.09 -12.83
CA GLN A 78 3.14 4.54 -12.61
C GLN A 78 1.75 5.16 -12.73
N SER A 79 0.96 4.75 -13.74
CA SER A 79 -0.42 5.23 -13.93
C SER A 79 -1.33 4.85 -12.76
N LEU A 80 -1.18 3.63 -12.22
CA LEU A 80 -1.93 3.16 -11.05
C LEU A 80 -1.58 3.97 -9.80
N ILE A 81 -0.29 4.16 -9.52
CA ILE A 81 0.19 4.94 -8.37
C ILE A 81 -0.28 6.39 -8.47
N HIS A 82 -0.25 6.98 -9.68
CA HIS A 82 -0.75 8.33 -9.91
C HIS A 82 -2.26 8.40 -9.66
N SER A 83 -3.04 7.46 -10.19
CA SER A 83 -4.48 7.37 -9.95
C SER A 83 -4.79 7.21 -8.46
N LEU A 84 -4.04 6.36 -7.76
CA LEU A 84 -4.17 6.13 -6.31
C LEU A 84 -3.84 7.38 -5.48
N LYS A 85 -2.95 8.27 -5.95
CA LYS A 85 -2.49 9.44 -5.18
C LYS A 85 -3.28 10.72 -5.44
N TYR A 86 -3.90 10.88 -6.61
CA TYR A 86 -4.38 12.18 -7.06
C TYR A 86 -5.84 12.24 -7.51
N HIS A 87 -6.54 11.12 -7.60
CA HIS A 87 -7.90 11.08 -8.17
C HIS A 87 -8.96 10.56 -7.20
N ASP A 88 -8.74 10.68 -5.88
CA ASP A 88 -9.62 10.15 -4.81
C ASP A 88 -10.12 8.70 -5.11
N ASN A 89 -9.21 7.89 -5.67
CA ASN A 89 -9.55 6.56 -6.16
C ASN A 89 -9.27 5.49 -5.09
N LYS A 90 -10.07 5.51 -4.06
CA LYS A 90 -10.02 4.58 -2.93
C LYS A 90 -10.27 3.14 -3.37
N GLU A 91 -11.21 2.95 -4.28
CA GLU A 91 -11.62 1.67 -4.84
C GLU A 91 -10.44 0.96 -5.54
N LEU A 92 -9.53 1.72 -6.15
CA LEU A 92 -8.31 1.15 -6.73
C LEU A 92 -7.40 0.55 -5.64
N GLY A 93 -7.22 1.25 -4.51
CA GLY A 93 -6.44 0.74 -3.38
C GLY A 93 -7.06 -0.54 -2.82
N TYR A 94 -8.38 -0.55 -2.66
CA TYR A 94 -9.14 -1.71 -2.20
C TYR A 94 -9.01 -2.90 -3.17
N LEU A 95 -9.15 -2.66 -4.49
CA LEU A 95 -8.95 -3.70 -5.51
C LEU A 95 -7.54 -4.28 -5.45
N LEU A 96 -6.51 -3.44 -5.40
CA LEU A 96 -5.12 -3.91 -5.32
C LEU A 96 -4.86 -4.72 -4.05
N GLY A 97 -5.40 -4.29 -2.90
CA GLY A 97 -5.32 -5.05 -1.66
C GLY A 97 -5.94 -6.44 -1.76
N ARG A 98 -7.11 -6.56 -2.39
CA ARG A 98 -7.75 -7.86 -2.67
C ARG A 98 -6.89 -8.76 -3.55
N GLN A 99 -6.27 -8.20 -4.60
CA GLN A 99 -5.42 -8.97 -5.49
C GLN A 99 -4.16 -9.46 -4.78
N ILE A 100 -3.50 -8.60 -3.98
CA ILE A 100 -2.36 -8.97 -3.14
C ILE A 100 -2.73 -10.13 -2.22
N ALA A 101 -3.82 -10.02 -1.48
CA ALA A 101 -4.24 -11.05 -0.53
C ALA A 101 -4.52 -12.39 -1.21
N ARG A 102 -5.18 -12.38 -2.38
CA ARG A 102 -5.47 -13.59 -3.16
C ARG A 102 -4.21 -14.26 -3.69
N GLU A 103 -3.25 -13.47 -4.22
CA GLU A 103 -1.99 -14.01 -4.73
C GLU A 103 -1.18 -14.64 -3.60
N LEU A 104 -0.98 -13.93 -2.49
CA LEU A 104 -0.25 -14.45 -1.34
C LEU A 104 -0.90 -15.72 -0.74
N GLN A 105 -2.23 -15.77 -0.70
CA GLN A 105 -2.99 -16.92 -0.20
C GLN A 105 -2.91 -18.11 -1.15
N ALA A 106 -3.03 -17.88 -2.46
CA ALA A 106 -2.91 -18.94 -3.49
C ALA A 106 -1.53 -19.59 -3.48
N ASP A 107 -0.49 -18.80 -3.20
CA ASP A 107 0.90 -19.26 -3.14
C ASP A 107 1.32 -19.74 -1.73
N HIS A 108 0.36 -19.86 -0.80
CA HIS A 108 0.60 -20.29 0.58
C HIS A 108 1.72 -19.50 1.28
N SER A 109 1.81 -18.20 1.01
CA SER A 109 2.84 -17.34 1.59
C SER A 109 2.75 -17.29 3.11
N PRO A 110 3.87 -17.40 3.86
CA PRO A 110 3.88 -17.25 5.31
C PRO A 110 3.42 -15.85 5.77
N ILE A 111 3.43 -14.86 4.89
CA ILE A 111 2.88 -13.51 5.18
C ILE A 111 1.38 -13.57 5.53
N CYS A 112 0.66 -14.62 5.11
CA CYS A 112 -0.77 -14.78 5.43
C CYS A 112 -1.05 -15.12 6.91
N THR A 113 -0.02 -15.45 7.70
CA THR A 113 -0.16 -15.86 9.12
C THR A 113 -0.06 -14.69 10.11
N VAL A 114 -0.15 -13.44 9.64
CA VAL A 114 -0.05 -12.25 10.49
C VAL A 114 -1.33 -12.03 11.32
N ASP A 115 -1.15 -11.44 12.51
CA ASP A 115 -2.24 -11.14 13.44
C ASP A 115 -2.86 -9.76 13.22
N LEU A 116 -2.12 -8.85 12.57
CA LEU A 116 -2.49 -7.44 12.51
C LEU A 116 -1.94 -6.76 11.26
N LEU A 117 -2.78 -5.99 10.59
CA LEU A 117 -2.40 -5.12 9.49
C LEU A 117 -2.19 -3.69 9.99
N ILE A 118 -1.01 -3.11 9.74
CA ILE A 118 -0.74 -1.70 10.06
C ILE A 118 -0.40 -0.95 8.77
N PRO A 119 -1.31 -0.13 8.26
CA PRO A 119 -1.01 0.77 7.15
C PRO A 119 -0.06 1.89 7.61
N VAL A 120 1.01 2.12 6.87
CA VAL A 120 1.95 3.19 7.16
C VAL A 120 1.23 4.54 7.19
N PRO A 121 1.34 5.32 8.29
CA PRO A 121 0.64 6.59 8.42
C PRO A 121 1.14 7.63 7.43
N LEU A 122 0.21 8.25 6.71
CA LEU A 122 0.51 9.34 5.81
C LEU A 122 0.72 10.64 6.61
N HIS A 123 1.65 11.48 6.14
CA HIS A 123 1.86 12.81 6.73
C HIS A 123 0.54 13.62 6.73
N PRO A 124 0.14 14.29 7.83
CA PRO A 124 -1.16 14.98 7.94
C PRO A 124 -1.47 15.95 6.80
N ARG A 125 -0.46 16.70 6.31
CA ARG A 125 -0.62 17.58 5.14
C ARG A 125 -0.98 16.81 3.88
N LYS A 126 -0.33 15.66 3.65
CA LYS A 126 -0.63 14.80 2.50
C LYS A 126 -1.99 14.13 2.64
N LYS A 127 -2.37 13.69 3.86
CA LYS A 127 -3.71 13.12 4.13
C LYS A 127 -4.80 14.16 3.85
N ARG A 128 -4.59 15.43 4.26
CA ARG A 128 -5.51 16.54 3.97
C ARG A 128 -5.61 16.84 2.46
N GLN A 129 -4.47 16.84 1.74
CA GLN A 129 -4.43 17.09 0.30
C GLN A 129 -5.07 15.98 -0.52
N ARG A 130 -4.90 14.70 -0.10
CA ARG A 130 -5.39 13.52 -0.83
C ARG A 130 -6.77 13.05 -0.39
N GLY A 131 -7.25 13.52 0.77
CA GLY A 131 -8.51 13.10 1.37
C GLY A 131 -8.45 11.75 2.09
N TYR A 132 -7.44 10.92 1.82
CA TYR A 132 -7.31 9.57 2.38
C TYR A 132 -5.86 9.09 2.43
N ASN A 133 -5.62 7.96 3.13
CA ASN A 133 -4.35 7.24 3.14
C ASN A 133 -4.45 6.01 2.22
N GLN A 134 -3.60 5.92 1.24
CA GLN A 134 -3.57 4.85 0.24
C GLN A 134 -3.34 3.48 0.88
N SER A 135 -2.40 3.41 1.83
CA SER A 135 -2.06 2.19 2.55
C SER A 135 -3.25 1.66 3.38
N GLU A 136 -4.11 2.54 3.92
CA GLU A 136 -5.35 2.15 4.62
C GLU A 136 -6.34 1.44 3.69
N TRP A 137 -6.48 1.90 2.44
CA TRP A 137 -7.39 1.27 1.48
C TRP A 137 -6.84 -0.04 0.92
N ILE A 138 -5.53 -0.14 0.73
CA ILE A 138 -4.88 -1.43 0.41
C ILE A 138 -5.09 -2.42 1.55
N ALA A 139 -4.86 -2.00 2.81
CA ALA A 139 -5.11 -2.83 3.99
C ALA A 139 -6.58 -3.29 4.07
N SER A 140 -7.53 -2.40 3.76
CA SER A 140 -8.96 -2.74 3.73
C SER A 140 -9.29 -3.80 2.69
N GLY A 141 -8.65 -3.75 1.52
CA GLY A 141 -8.76 -4.78 0.50
C GLY A 141 -8.19 -6.12 0.96
N ILE A 142 -7.03 -6.13 1.62
CA ILE A 142 -6.42 -7.34 2.20
C ILE A 142 -7.36 -7.94 3.26
N ARG A 143 -7.82 -7.12 4.20
CA ARG A 143 -8.75 -7.54 5.26
C ARG A 143 -10.00 -8.22 4.71
N SER A 144 -10.53 -7.77 3.58
CA SER A 144 -11.74 -8.35 3.00
C SER A 144 -11.58 -9.80 2.52
N ILE A 145 -10.32 -10.28 2.41
CA ILE A 145 -9.98 -11.66 2.01
C ILE A 145 -9.50 -12.47 3.23
N TRP A 146 -8.67 -11.87 4.12
CA TRP A 146 -8.03 -12.60 5.22
C TRP A 146 -8.77 -12.49 6.57
N ASP A 147 -9.71 -11.58 6.70
CA ASP A 147 -10.44 -11.26 7.94
C ASP A 147 -9.52 -10.91 9.13
N ILE A 148 -8.41 -10.23 8.85
CA ILE A 148 -7.42 -9.79 9.84
C ILE A 148 -7.70 -8.34 10.24
N PRO A 149 -7.62 -7.97 11.55
CA PRO A 149 -7.86 -6.60 12.00
C PRO A 149 -6.84 -5.61 11.43
N ILE A 150 -7.29 -4.35 11.24
CA ILE A 150 -6.44 -3.23 10.85
C ILE A 150 -6.30 -2.28 12.04
N ASP A 151 -5.08 -1.92 12.38
CA ASP A 151 -4.77 -0.90 13.38
C ASP A 151 -4.21 0.35 12.69
N THR A 152 -4.94 1.45 12.77
CA THR A 152 -4.57 2.75 12.23
C THR A 152 -4.17 3.76 13.32
N GLN A 153 -4.11 3.32 14.59
CA GLN A 153 -3.92 4.19 15.74
C GLN A 153 -2.59 3.96 16.46
N SER A 154 -2.11 2.71 16.52
CA SER A 154 -0.91 2.39 17.27
C SER A 154 0.39 2.90 16.67
N LEU A 155 0.43 3.18 15.36
CA LEU A 155 1.55 3.80 14.68
C LEU A 155 1.15 5.20 14.19
N ALA A 156 1.83 6.24 14.65
CA ALA A 156 1.58 7.62 14.25
C ALA A 156 2.79 8.25 13.59
N ARG A 157 2.56 9.07 12.57
CA ARG A 157 3.59 9.90 11.98
C ARG A 157 3.62 11.27 12.67
N THR A 158 4.71 11.56 13.36
CA THR A 158 4.91 12.85 14.02
C THR A 158 5.29 13.94 13.00
N THR A 159 4.69 15.11 13.16
CA THR A 159 5.12 16.30 12.44
C THR A 159 6.23 16.97 13.25
N HIS A 160 7.49 16.81 12.83
CA HIS A 160 8.51 17.72 13.35
C HIS A 160 8.23 19.12 12.81
N THR A 161 7.78 19.99 13.68
CA THR A 161 8.00 21.43 13.52
C THR A 161 9.49 21.66 13.80
N SER A 162 10.32 21.60 12.74
CA SER A 162 11.72 22.00 12.85
C SER A 162 11.76 23.51 13.09
N THR A 163 11.88 23.91 14.32
CA THR A 163 12.56 25.17 14.64
C THR A 163 14.01 24.98 14.15
N GLN A 164 14.36 25.77 13.16
CA GLN A 164 15.70 25.79 12.57
C GLN A 164 16.73 26.10 13.66
N THR A 165 17.50 25.12 14.05
CA THR A 165 18.80 25.34 14.66
C THR A 165 19.77 24.41 13.91
N ARG A 166 20.80 25.06 13.32
CA ARG A 166 21.94 24.41 12.65
C ARG A 166 22.57 23.42 13.61
N LYS A 167 22.29 22.14 13.46
CA LYS A 167 23.01 21.08 14.16
C LYS A 167 23.38 19.94 13.21
N ALA A 168 24.56 19.36 13.48
CA ALA A 168 25.40 18.48 12.74
C ALA A 168 24.74 17.27 12.06
N ILE A 169 25.47 16.65 11.13
CA ILE A 169 25.17 15.43 10.35
C ILE A 169 24.68 14.27 11.25
N TYR A 170 25.14 14.20 12.50
CA TYR A 170 24.73 13.23 13.51
C TYR A 170 23.24 13.37 13.93
N ASP A 171 22.73 14.61 14.00
CA ASP A 171 21.32 14.88 14.32
C ASP A 171 20.38 14.51 13.15
N ARG A 172 20.86 14.41 11.91
CA ARG A 172 20.05 13.92 10.78
C ARG A 172 19.74 12.43 10.91
N TRP A 173 20.66 11.64 11.43
CA TRP A 173 20.44 10.21 11.69
C TRP A 173 19.41 9.98 12.82
N LEU A 174 19.51 10.73 13.91
CA LEU A 174 18.55 10.70 15.01
C LEU A 174 17.17 11.24 14.61
N ASN A 175 17.13 12.23 13.70
CA ASN A 175 15.86 12.81 13.23
C ASN A 175 15.09 11.89 12.26
N VAL A 176 15.71 10.92 11.62
CA VAL A 176 15.02 9.91 10.79
C VAL A 176 14.30 8.90 11.67
N CYS A 177 14.86 8.55 12.83
CA CYS A 177 14.27 7.62 13.79
C CYS A 177 13.04 8.19 14.54
N SER A 178 12.75 9.50 14.43
CA SER A 178 11.66 10.16 15.17
C SER A 178 10.44 10.55 14.30
N ILE A 179 10.41 10.11 13.03
CA ILE A 179 9.31 10.42 12.11
C ILE A 179 8.03 9.65 12.48
N PHE A 180 8.18 8.44 13.02
CA PHE A 180 7.08 7.59 13.46
C PHE A 180 7.21 7.28 14.95
N ASN A 181 6.08 7.20 15.65
CA ASN A 181 6.02 6.83 17.05
C ASN A 181 4.95 5.76 17.24
N VAL A 182 5.26 4.76 18.09
CA VAL A 182 4.29 3.79 18.59
C VAL A 182 3.54 4.43 19.74
N ILE A 183 2.23 4.60 19.59
CA ILE A 183 1.35 5.23 20.58
C ILE A 183 0.82 4.19 21.57
N HIS A 184 0.50 2.99 21.11
CA HIS A 184 -0.08 1.91 21.89
C HIS A 184 0.78 0.64 21.82
N PRO A 185 1.97 0.60 22.47
CA PRO A 185 2.90 -0.53 22.36
C PRO A 185 2.30 -1.84 22.89
N GLU A 186 1.44 -1.77 23.91
CA GLU A 186 0.82 -2.96 24.50
C GLU A 186 -0.12 -3.70 23.53
N SER A 187 -0.77 -2.96 22.61
CA SER A 187 -1.65 -3.55 21.59
C SER A 187 -0.88 -4.32 20.52
N LEU A 188 0.41 -4.07 20.38
CA LEU A 188 1.29 -4.67 19.38
C LEU A 188 2.14 -5.82 19.94
N LYS A 189 2.20 -5.96 21.26
CA LYS A 189 3.05 -6.94 21.93
C LYS A 189 2.67 -8.37 21.54
N ASN A 190 3.68 -9.17 21.22
CA ASN A 190 3.55 -10.58 20.81
C ASN A 190 2.66 -10.80 19.57
N LYS A 191 2.50 -9.80 18.73
CA LYS A 191 1.78 -9.92 17.46
C LYS A 191 2.72 -9.98 16.28
N HIS A 192 2.39 -10.82 15.32
CA HIS A 192 2.99 -10.83 14.00
C HIS A 192 2.29 -9.74 13.15
N ILE A 193 3.02 -8.70 12.80
CA ILE A 193 2.47 -7.48 12.19
C ILE A 193 2.88 -7.38 10.73
N LEU A 194 1.93 -7.08 9.85
CA LEU A 194 2.19 -6.70 8.47
C LEU A 194 2.09 -5.17 8.31
N LEU A 195 3.24 -4.52 8.05
CA LEU A 195 3.27 -3.12 7.63
C LEU A 195 2.95 -3.00 6.14
N ILE A 196 2.05 -2.07 5.79
CA ILE A 196 1.58 -1.88 4.41
C ILE A 196 1.89 -0.46 3.96
N ASP A 197 2.60 -0.33 2.83
CA ASP A 197 2.88 0.96 2.18
C ASP A 197 2.49 0.90 0.68
N ASP A 198 2.26 2.07 0.06
CA ASP A 198 1.88 2.17 -1.35
C ASP A 198 3.09 1.98 -2.29
N VAL A 199 4.27 2.40 -1.89
CA VAL A 199 5.51 2.32 -2.69
C VAL A 199 6.73 2.11 -1.82
N ILE A 200 7.52 1.10 -2.13
CA ILE A 200 8.83 0.90 -1.53
C ILE A 200 9.94 1.25 -2.53
N THR A 201 10.96 1.97 -2.07
CA THR A 201 12.16 2.32 -2.86
C THR A 201 13.44 1.91 -2.13
N THR A 202 13.88 2.67 -1.16
CA THR A 202 15.06 2.38 -0.32
C THR A 202 14.72 1.65 0.97
N GLY A 203 13.45 1.39 1.24
CA GLY A 203 12.98 0.84 2.50
C GLY A 203 12.97 1.82 3.68
N ALA A 204 13.43 3.07 3.49
CA ALA A 204 13.59 4.03 4.59
C ALA A 204 12.31 4.31 5.39
N THR A 205 11.14 4.36 4.73
CA THR A 205 9.85 4.56 5.40
C THR A 205 9.52 3.39 6.34
N ILE A 206 9.61 2.17 5.83
CA ILE A 206 9.34 0.95 6.62
C ILE A 206 10.37 0.79 7.74
N SER A 207 11.66 1.07 7.45
CA SER A 207 12.72 1.02 8.48
C SER A 207 12.50 2.02 9.61
N ALA A 208 11.81 3.12 9.37
CA ALA A 208 11.52 4.14 10.37
C ALA A 208 10.24 3.84 11.17
N CYS A 209 9.37 2.94 10.70
CA CYS A 209 8.18 2.46 11.38
C CYS A 209 8.52 1.39 12.42
#